data_ea3bffa461a1dcb78343ce9869383e9a
#
_entry.id   ea3bffa461a1dcb78343ce9869383e9a
#
_cell.length_a   1.000
_cell.length_b   1.000
_cell.length_c   1.000
_cell.angle_alpha   90.00
_cell.angle_beta   90.00
_cell.angle_gamma   90.00
#
_symmetry.space_group_name_H-M   'P 1'
#
loop_
_entity.id
_entity.type
_entity.pdbx_description
1 polymer ?
#
loop_
_entity_poly.entity_id
_entity_poly.type
_entity_poly.pdbx_seq_one_letter_code
_entity_poly.pdbx_strand_id
1 'polypeptide(L)'
;MATFINNKNQEKPRFSSARFFAGTGVIISQAQYKGTNELSSTDARGSTSIMPMANVGVDLFFNPAIRKLIFRTELSFLTGKYNLSVTSAEAAKALITHEFNQSVINLTPQLVYNFYSTDKIKIFGGAGLGLNLASYNKNQRTRLNALNGETFSMEEVKLEKFYFSFPINAGVVVNKKVEFLFGASLPETISDYFGFKVEVKRYKLGMRYLFGKN
;
A
#
# COMPACT_ATOMS: atom_id res chain seq x y z
N MET A 1 30.46 39.40 51.19
CA MET A 1 30.50 39.38 49.71
C MET A 1 29.63 38.19 49.25
N ALA A 2 28.42 38.44 48.80
CA ALA A 2 27.54 37.39 48.32
C ALA A 2 27.67 37.24 46.79
N THR A 3 28.14 36.08 46.34
CA THR A 3 28.32 35.76 44.93
C THR A 3 26.97 35.42 44.34
N PHE A 4 26.39 36.30 43.56
CA PHE A 4 25.20 36.03 42.76
C PHE A 4 25.52 34.97 41.70
N ILE A 5 25.06 33.75 41.87
CA ILE A 5 25.06 32.71 40.84
C ILE A 5 24.00 33.09 39.82
N ASN A 6 24.45 33.57 38.68
CA ASN A 6 23.64 33.89 37.51
C ASN A 6 23.05 32.59 36.93
N ASN A 7 21.84 32.25 37.30
CA ASN A 7 21.13 31.10 36.79
C ASN A 7 20.70 31.41 35.34
N LYS A 8 21.61 31.18 34.37
CA LYS A 8 21.26 31.19 32.96
C LYS A 8 20.11 30.21 32.76
N ASN A 9 18.95 30.74 32.41
CA ASN A 9 17.82 29.98 31.90
C ASN A 9 18.31 29.09 30.77
N GLN A 10 18.60 27.83 31.06
CA GLN A 10 18.79 26.83 30.02
C GLN A 10 17.43 26.65 29.34
N GLU A 11 17.24 27.26 28.20
CA GLU A 11 16.08 27.00 27.36
C GLU A 11 16.00 25.49 27.09
N LYS A 12 14.95 24.87 27.64
CA LYS A 12 14.70 23.45 27.38
C LYS A 12 14.55 23.24 25.88
N PRO A 13 15.27 22.30 25.28
CA PRO A 13 15.17 22.04 23.85
C PRO A 13 13.71 21.80 23.46
N ARG A 14 13.16 22.64 22.61
CA ARG A 14 11.80 22.50 22.07
C ARG A 14 11.79 21.41 21.01
N PHE A 15 11.33 20.23 21.38
CA PHE A 15 11.12 19.13 20.45
C PHE A 15 9.81 19.34 19.69
N SER A 16 9.83 19.22 18.36
CA SER A 16 8.61 19.25 17.56
C SER A 16 7.77 17.99 17.85
N SER A 17 6.47 18.19 18.09
CA SER A 17 5.50 17.10 18.29
C SER A 17 5.04 16.49 16.96
N ALA A 18 5.33 17.14 15.83
CA ALA A 18 4.93 16.68 14.51
C ALA A 18 6.11 16.77 13.52
N ARG A 19 6.06 15.90 12.49
CA ARG A 19 7.03 15.87 11.40
C ARG A 19 6.30 15.48 10.10
N PHE A 20 6.48 16.29 9.06
CA PHE A 20 5.98 15.95 7.73
C PHE A 20 6.95 15.06 6.99
N PHE A 21 6.45 14.33 6.01
CA PHE A 21 7.24 13.55 5.07
C PHE A 21 6.62 13.53 3.68
N ALA A 22 7.46 13.30 2.69
CA ALA A 22 7.06 12.99 1.33
C ALA A 22 7.95 11.87 0.79
N GLY A 23 7.42 11.06 -0.10
CA GLY A 23 8.16 9.93 -0.63
C GLY A 23 7.58 9.35 -1.90
N THR A 24 8.30 8.37 -2.39
CA THR A 24 7.93 7.60 -3.57
C THR A 24 8.28 6.13 -3.37
N GLY A 25 7.76 5.28 -4.21
CA GLY A 25 8.04 3.85 -4.15
C GLY A 25 7.37 3.09 -5.26
N VAL A 26 7.45 1.78 -5.13
CA VAL A 26 6.77 0.82 -5.99
C VAL A 26 5.93 -0.14 -5.16
N ILE A 27 4.79 -0.53 -5.69
CA ILE A 27 3.95 -1.58 -5.14
C ILE A 27 3.98 -2.75 -6.14
N ILE A 28 4.37 -3.91 -5.65
CA ILE A 28 4.26 -5.17 -6.36
C ILE A 28 2.92 -5.77 -5.95
N SER A 29 2.04 -5.96 -6.91
CA SER A 29 0.66 -6.36 -6.67
C SER A 29 0.24 -7.53 -7.54
N GLN A 30 -0.55 -8.44 -6.99
CA GLN A 30 -1.10 -9.57 -7.69
C GLN A 30 -2.60 -9.69 -7.37
N ALA A 31 -3.42 -9.74 -8.41
CA ALA A 31 -4.83 -10.03 -8.29
C ALA A 31 -5.09 -11.55 -8.46
N GLN A 32 -6.05 -12.08 -7.72
CA GLN A 32 -6.46 -13.47 -7.75
C GLN A 32 -7.98 -13.57 -7.58
N TYR A 33 -8.61 -14.43 -8.36
CA TYR A 33 -9.99 -14.84 -8.13
C TYR A 33 -10.07 -15.95 -7.08
N LYS A 34 -11.12 -15.92 -6.27
CA LYS A 34 -11.47 -17.00 -5.35
C LYS A 34 -12.95 -17.29 -5.44
N GLY A 35 -13.32 -18.58 -5.32
CA GLY A 35 -14.70 -19.05 -5.37
C GLY A 35 -15.02 -19.81 -6.66
N THR A 36 -16.28 -19.74 -7.12
CA THR A 36 -16.82 -20.57 -8.21
C THR A 36 -16.66 -19.97 -9.61
N ASN A 37 -15.78 -19.02 -9.82
CA ASN A 37 -15.52 -18.42 -11.14
C ASN A 37 -14.47 -19.24 -11.92
N GLU A 38 -14.55 -19.25 -13.26
CA GLU A 38 -13.56 -19.92 -14.14
C GLU A 38 -12.13 -19.40 -13.89
N LEU A 39 -11.98 -18.09 -13.64
CA LEU A 39 -10.71 -17.46 -13.26
C LEU A 39 -10.23 -17.79 -11.83
N SER A 40 -11.01 -18.57 -11.06
CA SER A 40 -10.62 -19.06 -9.72
C SER A 40 -9.95 -20.44 -9.78
N SER A 41 -9.83 -21.03 -10.97
CA SER A 41 -9.18 -22.35 -11.12
C SER A 41 -7.69 -22.29 -10.77
N THR A 42 -7.11 -23.44 -10.43
CA THR A 42 -5.67 -23.56 -10.14
C THR A 42 -4.78 -23.21 -11.33
N ASP A 43 -5.32 -23.29 -12.54
CA ASP A 43 -4.62 -22.98 -13.80
C ASP A 43 -4.70 -21.50 -14.18
N ALA A 44 -5.48 -20.70 -13.42
CA ALA A 44 -5.57 -19.26 -13.64
C ALA A 44 -4.26 -18.56 -13.32
N ARG A 45 -3.78 -17.79 -14.27
CA ARG A 45 -2.54 -17.01 -14.14
C ARG A 45 -2.88 -15.53 -14.00
N GLY A 46 -2.48 -14.96 -12.86
CA GLY A 46 -2.49 -13.51 -12.66
C GLY A 46 -1.11 -12.92 -12.94
N SER A 47 -1.04 -11.86 -13.74
CA SER A 47 0.21 -11.12 -13.89
C SER A 47 0.52 -10.30 -12.63
N THR A 48 1.79 -10.26 -12.28
CA THR A 48 2.28 -9.34 -11.26
C THR A 48 2.29 -7.93 -11.83
N SER A 49 1.61 -7.00 -11.16
CA SER A 49 1.60 -5.58 -11.51
C SER A 49 2.64 -4.83 -10.67
N ILE A 50 3.49 -4.07 -11.33
CA ILE A 50 4.42 -3.12 -10.68
C ILE A 50 3.80 -1.73 -10.82
N MET A 51 3.46 -1.12 -9.69
CA MET A 51 2.72 0.13 -9.62
C MET A 51 3.58 1.21 -8.99
N PRO A 52 3.88 2.31 -9.69
CA PRO A 52 4.50 3.46 -9.07
C PRO A 52 3.58 4.06 -8.02
N MET A 53 4.17 4.58 -6.95
CA MET A 53 3.47 5.19 -5.83
C MET A 53 4.17 6.49 -5.41
N ALA A 54 3.36 7.50 -5.12
CA ALA A 54 3.79 8.72 -4.42
C ALA A 54 3.03 8.83 -3.11
N ASN A 55 3.68 9.38 -2.07
CA ASN A 55 3.03 9.58 -0.79
C ASN A 55 3.50 10.85 -0.08
N VAL A 56 2.62 11.37 0.76
CA VAL A 56 2.90 12.45 1.71
C VAL A 56 2.24 12.11 3.04
N GLY A 57 2.72 12.70 4.12
CA GLY A 57 2.06 12.46 5.40
C GLY A 57 2.67 13.22 6.56
N VAL A 58 2.15 12.91 7.74
CA VAL A 58 2.57 13.50 9.00
C VAL A 58 2.76 12.43 10.06
N ASP A 59 3.84 12.56 10.82
CA ASP A 59 4.13 11.84 12.05
C ASP A 59 3.78 12.71 13.25
N LEU A 60 2.97 12.21 14.17
CA LEU A 60 2.67 12.80 15.46
C LEU A 60 3.35 11.98 16.53
N PHE A 61 4.20 12.60 17.34
CA PHE A 61 4.97 11.94 18.37
C PHE A 61 4.23 11.96 19.71
N PHE A 62 3.90 10.80 20.27
CA PHE A 62 3.32 10.71 21.63
C PHE A 62 4.25 11.29 22.69
N ASN A 63 5.56 11.05 22.52
CA ASN A 63 6.60 11.70 23.31
C ASN A 63 7.65 12.30 22.38
N PRO A 64 7.65 13.65 22.19
CA PRO A 64 8.57 14.31 21.26
C PRO A 64 10.06 14.15 21.60
N ALA A 65 10.41 13.92 22.87
CA ALA A 65 11.79 13.74 23.28
C ALA A 65 12.33 12.34 22.94
N ILE A 66 11.52 11.30 23.14
CA ILE A 66 11.92 9.91 22.93
C ILE A 66 11.59 9.43 21.50
N ARG A 67 10.47 9.88 20.95
CA ARG A 67 9.96 9.54 19.59
C ARG A 67 9.90 8.02 19.34
N LYS A 68 9.54 7.25 20.39
CA LYS A 68 9.50 5.79 20.32
C LYS A 68 8.20 5.30 19.68
N LEU A 69 7.07 5.90 20.06
CA LEU A 69 5.75 5.62 19.51
C LEU A 69 5.28 6.82 18.68
N ILE A 70 4.83 6.56 17.48
CA ILE A 70 4.45 7.56 16.49
C ILE A 70 3.07 7.20 15.94
N PHE A 71 2.16 8.15 15.94
CA PHE A 71 0.95 8.07 15.13
C PHE A 71 1.26 8.73 13.77
N ARG A 72 1.19 7.94 12.72
CA ARG A 72 1.46 8.38 11.34
C ARG A 72 0.18 8.39 10.54
N THR A 73 -0.06 9.45 9.79
CA THR A 73 -1.09 9.49 8.76
C THR A 73 -0.43 9.70 7.41
N GLU A 74 -0.67 8.80 6.49
CA GLU A 74 -0.12 8.80 5.14
C GLU A 74 -1.23 8.90 4.12
N LEU A 75 -1.11 9.82 3.17
CA LEU A 75 -1.88 9.90 1.95
C LEU A 75 -1.01 9.40 0.80
N SER A 76 -1.47 8.42 0.05
CA SER A 76 -0.73 7.88 -1.09
C SER A 76 -1.61 7.76 -2.34
N PHE A 77 -0.95 7.90 -3.49
CA PHE A 77 -1.51 7.67 -4.81
C PHE A 77 -0.73 6.58 -5.50
N LEU A 78 -1.44 5.65 -6.13
CA LEU A 78 -0.86 4.57 -6.89
C LEU A 78 -1.72 4.25 -8.12
N THR A 79 -1.08 3.75 -9.18
CA THR A 79 -1.77 3.32 -10.40
C THR A 79 -1.12 2.08 -10.96
N GLY A 80 -1.91 1.18 -11.51
CA GLY A 80 -1.42 -0.08 -12.06
C GLY A 80 -2.41 -0.78 -12.96
N LYS A 81 -1.91 -1.83 -13.61
CA LYS A 81 -2.66 -2.66 -14.56
C LYS A 81 -2.66 -4.09 -14.08
N TYR A 82 -3.80 -4.74 -14.16
CA TYR A 82 -3.96 -6.16 -13.85
C TYR A 82 -4.40 -6.91 -15.09
N ASN A 83 -3.86 -8.10 -15.27
CA ASN A 83 -4.24 -9.04 -16.30
C ASN A 83 -4.34 -10.43 -15.67
N LEU A 84 -5.50 -11.05 -15.74
CA LEU A 84 -5.75 -12.40 -15.28
C LEU A 84 -6.22 -13.22 -16.47
N SER A 85 -5.68 -14.42 -16.63
CA SER A 85 -6.05 -15.31 -17.73
C SER A 85 -6.15 -16.74 -17.26
N VAL A 86 -7.06 -17.51 -17.88
CA VAL A 86 -7.20 -18.94 -17.69
C VAL A 86 -7.55 -19.59 -19.02
N THR A 87 -7.00 -20.79 -19.24
CA THR A 87 -7.41 -21.64 -20.35
C THR A 87 -8.43 -22.64 -19.81
N SER A 88 -9.69 -22.52 -20.24
CA SER A 88 -10.74 -23.46 -19.85
C SER A 88 -10.52 -24.81 -20.51
N ALA A 89 -10.51 -25.87 -19.70
CA ALA A 89 -10.37 -27.25 -20.20
C ALA A 89 -11.70 -27.80 -20.77
N GLU A 90 -12.84 -27.32 -20.26
CA GLU A 90 -14.17 -27.88 -20.56
C GLU A 90 -14.80 -27.34 -21.84
N ALA A 91 -14.47 -26.15 -22.28
CA ALA A 91 -15.10 -25.50 -23.43
C ALA A 91 -14.09 -25.24 -24.54
N ALA A 92 -13.69 -26.31 -25.26
CA ALA A 92 -12.90 -26.19 -26.50
C ALA A 92 -11.66 -25.28 -26.39
N LYS A 93 -10.91 -25.40 -25.29
CA LYS A 93 -9.69 -24.59 -25.02
C LYS A 93 -9.90 -23.07 -25.09
N ALA A 94 -11.02 -22.56 -24.60
CA ALA A 94 -11.27 -21.13 -24.59
C ALA A 94 -10.28 -20.43 -23.63
N LEU A 95 -9.67 -19.34 -24.10
CA LEU A 95 -8.88 -18.44 -23.26
C LEU A 95 -9.78 -17.34 -22.70
N ILE A 96 -9.92 -17.29 -21.38
CA ILE A 96 -10.67 -16.23 -20.70
C ILE A 96 -9.66 -15.26 -20.09
N THR A 97 -9.83 -13.98 -20.41
CA THR A 97 -8.96 -12.93 -19.90
C THR A 97 -9.78 -11.82 -19.24
N HIS A 98 -9.32 -11.34 -18.09
CA HIS A 98 -9.85 -10.14 -17.44
C HIS A 98 -8.74 -9.12 -17.27
N GLU A 99 -8.91 -7.96 -17.89
CA GLU A 99 -7.98 -6.83 -17.81
C GLU A 99 -8.68 -5.64 -17.13
N PHE A 100 -7.99 -5.03 -16.18
CA PHE A 100 -8.44 -3.75 -15.62
C PHE A 100 -7.26 -2.88 -15.20
N ASN A 101 -7.44 -1.57 -15.35
CA ASN A 101 -6.53 -0.57 -14.83
C ASN A 101 -7.12 0.01 -13.55
N GLN A 102 -6.32 0.14 -12.50
CA GLN A 102 -6.74 0.69 -11.23
C GLN A 102 -5.89 1.90 -10.85
N SER A 103 -6.54 2.99 -10.45
CA SER A 103 -5.91 4.12 -9.77
C SER A 103 -6.51 4.24 -8.38
N VAL A 104 -5.68 4.38 -7.35
CA VAL A 104 -6.13 4.39 -5.94
C VAL A 104 -5.55 5.59 -5.23
N ILE A 105 -6.41 6.30 -4.52
CA ILE A 105 -6.04 7.23 -3.44
C ILE A 105 -6.25 6.48 -2.13
N ASN A 106 -5.22 6.43 -1.31
CA ASN A 106 -5.24 5.70 -0.05
C ASN A 106 -4.89 6.64 1.10
N LEU A 107 -5.72 6.67 2.15
CA LEU A 107 -5.45 7.32 3.41
C LEU A 107 -5.18 6.25 4.47
N THR A 108 -3.98 6.29 5.09
CA THR A 108 -3.57 5.26 6.04
C THR A 108 -3.14 5.87 7.38
N PRO A 109 -4.02 5.95 8.39
CA PRO A 109 -3.62 6.07 9.78
C PRO A 109 -2.92 4.77 10.23
N GLN A 110 -1.79 4.92 10.95
CA GLN A 110 -0.97 3.80 11.41
C GLN A 110 -0.22 4.12 12.70
N LEU A 111 0.05 3.10 13.49
CA LEU A 111 0.94 3.16 14.63
C LEU A 111 2.31 2.63 14.22
N VAL A 112 3.34 3.41 14.51
CA VAL A 112 4.74 3.08 14.19
C VAL A 112 5.53 3.08 15.49
N TYR A 113 6.33 2.03 15.69
CA TYR A 113 7.16 1.86 16.86
C TYR A 113 8.63 1.72 16.48
N ASN A 114 9.49 2.55 17.06
CA ASN A 114 10.94 2.49 16.88
C ASN A 114 11.52 1.46 17.85
N PHE A 115 11.89 0.28 17.36
CA PHE A 115 12.51 -0.79 18.17
C PHE A 115 13.94 -0.46 18.55
N TYR A 116 14.67 0.17 17.64
CA TYR A 116 16.05 0.57 17.80
C TYR A 116 16.21 2.01 17.37
N SER A 117 16.94 2.80 18.13
CA SER A 117 17.13 4.23 17.86
C SER A 117 18.51 4.69 18.34
N THR A 118 19.31 5.14 17.39
CA THR A 118 20.57 5.87 17.61
C THR A 118 20.48 7.23 16.91
N ASP A 119 21.53 8.04 17.04
CA ASP A 119 21.59 9.32 16.33
C ASP A 119 21.60 9.20 14.79
N LYS A 120 22.12 8.09 14.27
CA LYS A 120 22.27 7.87 12.82
C LYS A 120 21.21 6.94 12.24
N ILE A 121 20.77 5.95 12.99
CA ILE A 121 19.91 4.86 12.50
C ILE A 121 18.75 4.62 13.45
N LYS A 122 17.54 4.49 12.89
CA LYS A 122 16.37 3.97 13.61
C LYS A 122 15.77 2.83 12.82
N ILE A 123 15.39 1.77 13.50
CA ILE A 123 14.67 0.63 12.93
C ILE A 123 13.26 0.65 13.52
N PHE A 124 12.28 0.57 12.65
CA PHE A 124 10.88 0.66 13.04
C PHE A 124 10.02 -0.44 12.43
N GLY A 125 8.88 -0.67 13.05
CA GLY A 125 7.77 -1.41 12.49
C GLY A 125 6.47 -0.71 12.81
N GLY A 126 5.45 -0.99 12.02
CA GLY A 126 4.14 -0.39 12.22
C GLY A 126 3.04 -1.13 11.50
N ALA A 127 1.81 -0.87 11.93
CA ALA A 127 0.60 -1.40 11.31
C ALA A 127 -0.47 -0.31 11.25
N GLY A 128 -1.38 -0.43 10.31
CA GLY A 128 -2.41 0.58 10.11
C GLY A 128 -3.68 0.05 9.45
N LEU A 129 -4.60 0.99 9.24
CA LEU A 129 -5.84 0.79 8.51
C LEU A 129 -5.82 1.70 7.28
N GLY A 130 -5.87 1.12 6.08
CA GLY A 130 -5.96 1.86 4.83
C GLY A 130 -7.40 2.04 4.38
N LEU A 131 -7.76 3.26 4.05
CA LEU A 131 -9.03 3.64 3.43
C LEU A 131 -8.73 3.90 1.95
N ASN A 132 -9.22 3.05 1.05
CA ASN A 132 -8.90 3.09 -0.37
C ASN A 132 -10.09 3.62 -1.18
N LEU A 133 -9.85 4.65 -1.99
CA LEU A 133 -10.74 5.11 -3.04
C LEU A 133 -10.15 4.74 -4.38
N ALA A 134 -10.79 3.82 -5.09
CA ALA A 134 -10.33 3.29 -6.36
C ALA A 134 -11.18 3.79 -7.54
N SER A 135 -10.51 4.04 -8.64
CA SER A 135 -11.12 4.26 -9.96
C SER A 135 -10.60 3.18 -10.90
N TYR A 136 -11.50 2.62 -11.70
CA TYR A 136 -11.18 1.56 -12.64
C TYR A 136 -11.44 2.03 -14.06
N ASN A 137 -10.43 1.88 -14.90
CA ASN A 137 -10.52 2.12 -16.33
C ASN A 137 -10.21 0.81 -17.06
N LYS A 138 -10.78 0.62 -18.24
CA LYS A 138 -10.54 -0.57 -19.06
C LYS A 138 -10.85 -1.90 -18.31
N ASN A 139 -11.97 -1.94 -17.60
CA ASN A 139 -12.46 -3.15 -16.96
C ASN A 139 -13.15 -4.03 -18.01
N GLN A 140 -12.39 -4.95 -18.64
CA GLN A 140 -12.87 -5.75 -19.76
C GLN A 140 -12.62 -7.23 -19.49
N ARG A 141 -13.63 -8.05 -19.73
CA ARG A 141 -13.54 -9.50 -19.68
C ARG A 141 -13.83 -10.05 -21.07
N THR A 142 -12.92 -10.87 -21.60
CA THR A 142 -13.03 -11.44 -22.94
C THR A 142 -12.85 -12.95 -22.90
N ARG A 143 -13.52 -13.63 -23.84
CA ARG A 143 -13.39 -15.06 -24.08
C ARG A 143 -12.99 -15.29 -25.54
N LEU A 144 -11.82 -15.85 -25.75
CA LEU A 144 -11.33 -16.26 -27.07
C LEU A 144 -11.62 -17.75 -27.24
N ASN A 145 -12.38 -18.10 -28.26
CA ASN A 145 -12.59 -19.50 -28.64
C ASN A 145 -11.41 -19.96 -29.51
N ALA A 146 -10.62 -20.92 -29.01
CA ALA A 146 -9.41 -21.37 -29.70
C ALA A 146 -9.70 -22.19 -30.97
N LEU A 147 -10.95 -22.67 -31.20
CA LEU A 147 -11.29 -23.45 -32.38
C LEU A 147 -11.54 -22.58 -33.61
N ASN A 148 -12.21 -21.45 -33.47
CA ASN A 148 -12.58 -20.58 -34.59
C ASN A 148 -11.91 -19.19 -34.51
N GLY A 149 -11.14 -18.89 -33.46
CA GLY A 149 -10.47 -17.60 -33.27
C GLY A 149 -11.40 -16.44 -32.91
N GLU A 150 -12.68 -16.67 -32.65
CA GLU A 150 -13.63 -15.63 -32.32
C GLU A 150 -13.45 -15.14 -30.88
N THR A 151 -13.51 -13.83 -30.70
CA THR A 151 -13.43 -13.18 -29.37
C THR A 151 -14.80 -12.63 -28.99
N PHE A 152 -15.27 -13.02 -27.83
CA PHE A 152 -16.53 -12.56 -27.26
C PHE A 152 -16.26 -11.68 -26.05
N SER A 153 -16.96 -10.54 -25.98
CA SER A 153 -16.98 -9.73 -24.76
C SER A 153 -17.89 -10.41 -23.74
N MET A 154 -17.44 -10.53 -22.52
CA MET A 154 -18.20 -11.06 -21.40
C MET A 154 -18.70 -9.91 -20.51
N GLU A 155 -19.61 -10.20 -19.59
CA GLU A 155 -20.07 -9.25 -18.60
C GLU A 155 -18.90 -8.75 -17.73
N GLU A 156 -18.87 -7.43 -17.51
CA GLU A 156 -17.84 -6.78 -16.72
C GLU A 156 -17.95 -7.20 -15.24
N VAL A 157 -16.80 -7.35 -14.58
CA VAL A 157 -16.76 -7.61 -13.14
C VAL A 157 -16.94 -6.28 -12.41
N LYS A 158 -17.98 -6.19 -11.56
CA LYS A 158 -18.16 -5.03 -10.70
C LYS A 158 -17.08 -4.99 -9.63
N LEU A 159 -16.23 -3.97 -9.72
CA LEU A 159 -15.12 -3.74 -8.78
C LEU A 159 -15.51 -2.64 -7.78
N GLU A 160 -15.18 -2.86 -6.50
CA GLU A 160 -15.50 -1.94 -5.41
C GLU A 160 -14.63 -0.67 -5.49
N LYS A 161 -15.30 0.50 -5.49
CA LYS A 161 -14.62 1.80 -5.50
C LYS A 161 -14.07 2.19 -4.13
N PHE A 162 -14.64 1.64 -3.06
CA PHE A 162 -14.20 1.89 -1.69
C PHE A 162 -13.98 0.56 -0.98
N TYR A 163 -12.78 0.39 -0.41
CA TYR A 163 -12.43 -0.81 0.34
C TYR A 163 -11.35 -0.51 1.38
N PHE A 164 -11.23 -1.40 2.36
CA PHE A 164 -10.24 -1.32 3.43
C PHE A 164 -9.02 -2.17 3.12
N SER A 165 -7.88 -1.76 3.69
CA SER A 165 -6.63 -2.53 3.68
C SER A 165 -5.99 -2.50 5.07
N PHE A 166 -5.17 -3.52 5.37
CA PHE A 166 -4.45 -3.63 6.64
C PHE A 166 -2.95 -3.74 6.35
N PRO A 167 -2.26 -2.61 6.14
CA PRO A 167 -0.83 -2.61 5.88
C PRO A 167 -0.02 -2.85 7.15
N ILE A 168 1.04 -3.64 7.00
CA ILE A 168 2.11 -3.84 7.97
C ILE A 168 3.39 -3.33 7.32
N ASN A 169 4.15 -2.52 8.03
CA ASN A 169 5.35 -1.88 7.52
C ASN A 169 6.54 -2.10 8.46
N ALA A 170 7.72 -2.22 7.89
CA ALA A 170 8.99 -2.17 8.61
C ALA A 170 9.98 -1.33 7.81
N GLY A 171 10.98 -0.77 8.47
CA GLY A 171 11.96 0.04 7.76
C GLY A 171 13.07 0.60 8.62
N VAL A 172 13.90 1.38 7.96
CA VAL A 172 15.07 2.02 8.56
C VAL A 172 15.06 3.51 8.22
N VAL A 173 15.28 4.34 9.23
CA VAL A 173 15.52 5.78 9.07
C VAL A 173 17.01 6.04 9.20
N VAL A 174 17.60 6.67 8.20
CA VAL A 174 19.03 7.03 8.16
C VAL A 174 19.18 8.54 8.33
N ASN A 175 20.13 8.93 9.20
CA ASN A 175 20.46 10.32 9.49
C ASN A 175 19.23 11.18 9.84
N LYS A 176 18.22 10.57 10.45
CA LYS A 176 16.95 11.21 10.87
C LYS A 176 16.14 11.84 9.72
N LYS A 177 16.57 11.68 8.45
CA LYS A 177 16.01 12.36 7.27
C LYS A 177 15.48 11.42 6.19
N VAL A 178 16.15 10.30 5.95
CA VAL A 178 15.77 9.38 4.88
C VAL A 178 15.24 8.10 5.49
N GLU A 179 14.05 7.71 5.09
CA GLU A 179 13.40 6.48 5.51
C GLU A 179 13.28 5.53 4.32
N PHE A 180 13.77 4.30 4.49
CA PHE A 180 13.53 3.19 3.59
C PHE A 180 12.53 2.25 4.24
N LEU A 181 11.52 1.84 3.50
CA LEU A 181 10.46 0.99 4.03
C LEU A 181 10.17 -0.19 3.13
N PHE A 182 9.82 -1.28 3.76
CA PHE A 182 9.15 -2.43 3.20
C PHE A 182 7.78 -2.57 3.86
N GLY A 183 6.76 -2.90 3.08
CA GLY A 183 5.41 -3.12 3.59
C GLY A 183 4.73 -4.28 2.87
N ALA A 184 3.74 -4.85 3.53
CA ALA A 184 2.82 -5.82 2.97
C ALA A 184 1.42 -5.51 3.48
N SER A 185 0.39 -5.72 2.68
CA SER A 185 -0.99 -5.69 3.16
C SER A 185 -1.56 -7.10 3.20
N LEU A 186 -2.47 -7.34 4.15
CA LEU A 186 -3.32 -8.52 4.11
C LEU A 186 -4.10 -8.51 2.79
N PRO A 187 -4.53 -9.70 2.28
CA PRO A 187 -5.30 -9.76 1.04
C PRO A 187 -6.53 -8.85 1.09
N GLU A 188 -6.65 -7.98 0.10
CA GLU A 188 -7.70 -6.97 -0.02
C GLU A 188 -8.77 -7.46 -1.00
N THR A 189 -10.01 -7.54 -0.57
CA THR A 189 -11.14 -7.87 -1.45
C THR A 189 -11.58 -6.60 -2.17
N ILE A 190 -11.54 -6.62 -3.51
CA ILE A 190 -11.91 -5.50 -4.38
C ILE A 190 -13.17 -5.76 -5.20
N SER A 191 -13.84 -6.87 -4.97
CA SER A 191 -15.18 -7.17 -5.52
C SER A 191 -15.89 -8.09 -4.56
N ASP A 192 -17.22 -7.92 -4.48
CA ASP A 192 -18.07 -8.78 -3.66
C ASP A 192 -19.24 -9.31 -4.52
N TYR A 193 -19.16 -10.58 -4.89
CA TYR A 193 -20.20 -11.32 -5.59
C TYR A 193 -20.62 -12.53 -4.80
N PHE A 194 -21.86 -12.94 -4.99
CA PHE A 194 -22.29 -14.23 -4.49
C PHE A 194 -21.52 -15.35 -5.21
N GLY A 195 -20.71 -16.08 -4.45
CA GLY A 195 -19.96 -17.24 -4.92
C GLY A 195 -18.54 -16.97 -5.41
N PHE A 196 -18.11 -15.72 -5.67
CA PHE A 196 -16.71 -15.43 -5.98
C PHE A 196 -16.27 -14.04 -5.54
N LYS A 197 -14.97 -13.85 -5.39
CA LYS A 197 -14.36 -12.55 -5.08
C LYS A 197 -13.03 -12.36 -5.77
N VAL A 198 -12.67 -11.11 -6.03
CA VAL A 198 -11.34 -10.72 -6.50
C VAL A 198 -10.55 -10.19 -5.32
N GLU A 199 -9.45 -10.85 -4.98
CA GLU A 199 -8.52 -10.45 -3.95
C GLU A 199 -7.23 -9.90 -4.54
N VAL A 200 -6.65 -8.90 -3.89
CA VAL A 200 -5.37 -8.30 -4.28
C VAL A 200 -4.40 -8.41 -3.13
N LYS A 201 -3.22 -8.92 -3.39
CA LYS A 201 -2.07 -8.93 -2.48
C LYS A 201 -1.11 -7.84 -2.89
N ARG A 202 -0.60 -7.04 -1.95
CA ARG A 202 0.32 -5.94 -2.22
C ARG A 202 1.54 -6.00 -1.34
N TYR A 203 2.70 -5.78 -1.96
CA TYR A 203 3.99 -5.56 -1.29
C TYR A 203 4.50 -4.19 -1.70
N LYS A 204 4.99 -3.42 -0.74
CA LYS A 204 5.42 -2.04 -0.91
C LYS A 204 6.90 -1.91 -0.65
N LEU A 205 7.63 -1.25 -1.54
CA LEU A 205 8.99 -0.77 -1.34
C LEU A 205 9.00 0.73 -1.53
N GLY A 206 9.56 1.48 -0.60
CA GLY A 206 9.51 2.93 -0.67
C GLY A 206 10.67 3.61 0.00
N MET A 207 10.84 4.88 -0.39
CA MET A 207 11.77 5.81 0.22
C MET A 207 11.01 7.10 0.53
N ARG A 208 11.27 7.68 1.71
CA ARG A 208 10.67 8.93 2.17
C ARG A 208 11.73 9.90 2.66
N TYR A 209 11.51 11.17 2.43
CA TYR A 209 12.25 12.24 3.06
C TYR A 209 11.43 12.82 4.21
N LEU A 210 12.04 12.91 5.38
CA LEU A 210 11.43 13.36 6.61
C LEU A 210 11.80 14.83 6.85
N PHE A 211 10.81 15.72 6.79
CA PHE A 211 11.01 17.16 6.99
C PHE A 211 10.97 17.49 8.49
N GLY A 212 11.76 18.44 8.93
CA GLY A 212 11.73 18.97 10.28
C GLY A 212 13.11 19.13 10.91
N LYS A 213 13.20 20.05 11.85
CA LYS A 213 14.37 20.22 12.70
C LYS A 213 14.40 19.09 13.75
N ASN A 214 15.54 18.51 13.92
CA ASN A 214 15.82 17.48 14.94
C ASN A 214 15.94 18.10 16.33
#